data_8c4ba805033c0a9ca63c5585ad5b3a7a
#
_entry.id   8c4ba805033c0a9ca63c5585ad5b3a7a
#
_cell.length_a   1.000
_cell.length_b   1.000
_cell.length_c   1.000
_cell.angle_alpha   90.00
_cell.angle_beta   90.00
_cell.angle_gamma   90.00
#
_symmetry.space_group_name_H-M   'P 1'
#
loop_
_entity.id
_entity.type
_entity.pdbx_description
1 polymer ?
#
loop_
_entity_poly.entity_id
_entity_poly.type
_entity_poly.pdbx_seq_one_letter_code
_entity_poly.pdbx_strand_id
1 'polypeptide(L)'
;MSSPLQMKFVEIRARIAAAADGKPATLVAVSKTQPAAAVRDLHALGQQTFGENYVQEALAKMAELADCAIEWHLIGPLQSNKCREVAEHFDWLQTLDRAKLIGPLARHRPADKAPLNVLVQVNIDDEDSKSGVSPEELPALAAAVAGAPRLRLRGIMSIPRPWPTLEQRAASFQRLRALFDQLKAGHPDIDTLSMGMSEDFELAIRHGATMVRVGSALFGARPRHP
;
A
#
# COMPACT_ATOMS: atom_id res chain seq x y z
N MET A 1 -13.96 -14.61 -25.37
CA MET A 1 -13.98 -13.13 -25.27
C MET A 1 -13.37 -12.74 -23.93
N SER A 2 -12.42 -11.80 -23.91
CA SER A 2 -11.81 -11.32 -22.64
C SER A 2 -12.84 -10.61 -21.78
N SER A 3 -12.84 -10.88 -20.48
CA SER A 3 -13.75 -10.20 -19.55
C SER A 3 -13.39 -8.69 -19.43
N PRO A 4 -14.32 -7.83 -19.05
CA PRO A 4 -14.03 -6.41 -18.81
C PRO A 4 -12.92 -6.21 -17.77
N LEU A 5 -12.84 -7.06 -16.72
CA LEU A 5 -11.79 -7.05 -15.71
C LEU A 5 -10.42 -7.37 -16.34
N GLN A 6 -10.35 -8.39 -17.17
CA GLN A 6 -9.14 -8.78 -17.89
C GLN A 6 -8.63 -7.65 -18.79
N MET A 7 -9.50 -7.00 -19.56
CA MET A 7 -9.11 -5.89 -20.42
C MET A 7 -8.51 -4.72 -19.62
N LYS A 8 -9.18 -4.32 -18.54
CA LYS A 8 -8.68 -3.25 -17.66
C LYS A 8 -7.35 -3.62 -16.99
N PHE A 9 -7.20 -4.86 -16.56
CA PHE A 9 -5.97 -5.32 -15.94
C PHE A 9 -4.78 -5.25 -16.90
N VAL A 10 -4.96 -5.74 -18.14
CA VAL A 10 -3.92 -5.67 -19.18
C VAL A 10 -3.57 -4.22 -19.51
N GLU A 11 -4.58 -3.35 -19.67
CA GLU A 11 -4.38 -1.92 -19.91
C GLU A 11 -3.59 -1.27 -18.77
N ILE A 12 -3.99 -1.46 -17.50
CA ILE A 12 -3.32 -0.85 -16.36
C ILE A 12 -1.87 -1.33 -16.26
N ARG A 13 -1.61 -2.62 -16.46
CA ARG A 13 -0.25 -3.16 -16.46
C ARG A 13 0.62 -2.55 -17.57
N ALA A 14 0.05 -2.37 -18.76
CA ALA A 14 0.76 -1.72 -19.86
C ALA A 14 1.09 -0.25 -19.54
N ARG A 15 0.14 0.49 -18.94
CA ARG A 15 0.35 1.88 -18.51
C ARG A 15 1.40 1.99 -17.41
N ILE A 16 1.40 1.08 -16.44
CA ILE A 16 2.45 1.01 -15.40
C ILE A 16 3.80 0.76 -16.04
N ALA A 17 3.92 -0.22 -16.92
CA ALA A 17 5.19 -0.54 -17.61
C ALA A 17 5.71 0.64 -18.44
N ALA A 18 4.84 1.33 -19.16
CA ALA A 18 5.19 2.52 -19.93
C ALA A 18 5.65 3.69 -19.05
N ALA A 19 4.98 3.91 -17.89
CA ALA A 19 5.37 4.97 -16.97
C ALA A 19 6.66 4.67 -16.20
N ALA A 20 6.95 3.38 -15.96
CA ALA A 20 8.08 2.90 -15.18
C ALA A 20 9.42 2.94 -15.97
N ASP A 21 9.36 2.99 -17.29
CA ASP A 21 10.55 3.09 -18.16
C ASP A 21 11.65 2.08 -17.76
N GLY A 22 11.28 0.81 -17.66
CA GLY A 22 12.16 -0.29 -17.28
C GLY A 22 12.49 -0.42 -15.80
N LYS A 23 12.03 0.49 -14.93
CA LYS A 23 12.18 0.38 -13.48
C LYS A 23 11.04 -0.46 -12.88
N PRO A 24 11.28 -1.15 -11.76
CA PRO A 24 10.21 -1.92 -11.12
C PRO A 24 9.15 -1.00 -10.50
N ALA A 25 7.87 -1.28 -10.78
CA ALA A 25 6.74 -0.66 -10.13
C ALA A 25 5.66 -1.72 -9.84
N THR A 26 5.40 -1.96 -8.57
CA THR A 26 4.43 -2.96 -8.11
C THR A 26 3.00 -2.39 -8.15
N LEU A 27 2.08 -3.14 -8.76
CA LEU A 27 0.65 -2.87 -8.68
C LEU A 27 0.05 -3.53 -7.44
N VAL A 28 -0.47 -2.78 -6.52
CA VAL A 28 -1.38 -3.25 -5.47
C VAL A 28 -2.82 -3.08 -5.96
N ALA A 29 -3.49 -4.21 -6.23
CA ALA A 29 -4.91 -4.19 -6.63
C ALA A 29 -5.78 -3.93 -5.38
N VAL A 30 -6.42 -2.76 -5.33
CA VAL A 30 -7.24 -2.35 -4.17
C VAL A 30 -8.60 -2.99 -4.27
N SER A 31 -8.81 -4.08 -3.52
CA SER A 31 -10.00 -4.95 -3.57
C SER A 31 -11.04 -4.67 -2.48
N LYS A 32 -10.88 -3.58 -1.71
CA LYS A 32 -11.90 -3.19 -0.73
C LYS A 32 -13.28 -3.09 -1.38
N THR A 33 -14.32 -3.59 -0.69
CA THR A 33 -15.72 -3.66 -1.15
C THR A 33 -15.96 -4.56 -2.38
N GLN A 34 -14.95 -5.28 -2.85
CA GLN A 34 -15.09 -6.25 -3.93
C GLN A 34 -15.29 -7.66 -3.34
N PRO A 35 -16.09 -8.53 -3.98
CA PRO A 35 -16.24 -9.91 -3.52
C PRO A 35 -14.97 -10.73 -3.75
N ALA A 36 -14.79 -11.80 -2.97
CA ALA A 36 -13.66 -12.73 -3.10
C ALA A 36 -13.55 -13.31 -4.52
N ALA A 37 -14.67 -13.54 -5.21
CA ALA A 37 -14.70 -14.01 -6.60
C ALA A 37 -13.93 -13.06 -7.55
N ALA A 38 -14.12 -11.73 -7.41
CA ALA A 38 -13.41 -10.75 -8.24
C ALA A 38 -11.89 -10.74 -7.95
N VAL A 39 -11.49 -10.99 -6.71
CA VAL A 39 -10.08 -11.15 -6.32
C VAL A 39 -9.51 -12.43 -6.96
N ARG A 40 -10.23 -13.55 -6.89
CA ARG A 40 -9.86 -14.82 -7.51
C ARG A 40 -9.69 -14.69 -9.02
N ASP A 41 -10.62 -14.02 -9.70
CA ASP A 41 -10.56 -13.80 -11.14
C ASP A 41 -9.30 -13.01 -11.51
N LEU A 42 -8.97 -11.97 -10.74
CA LEU A 42 -7.79 -11.17 -10.99
C LEU A 42 -6.50 -11.91 -10.64
N HIS A 43 -6.52 -12.74 -9.57
CA HIS A 43 -5.40 -13.63 -9.22
C HIS A 43 -5.12 -14.64 -10.32
N ALA A 44 -6.14 -15.23 -10.93
CA ALA A 44 -6.02 -16.13 -12.07
C ALA A 44 -5.39 -15.47 -13.31
N LEU A 45 -5.46 -14.14 -13.43
CA LEU A 45 -4.76 -13.35 -14.45
C LEU A 45 -3.30 -13.01 -14.09
N GLY A 46 -2.82 -13.47 -12.92
CA GLY A 46 -1.45 -13.29 -12.46
C GLY A 46 -1.23 -12.14 -11.50
N GLN A 47 -2.29 -11.49 -10.97
CA GLN A 47 -2.15 -10.51 -9.90
C GLN A 47 -1.96 -11.23 -8.56
N GLN A 48 -0.89 -10.91 -7.84
CA GLN A 48 -0.58 -11.54 -6.56
C GLN A 48 -0.77 -10.61 -5.37
N THR A 49 -0.66 -9.30 -5.57
CA THR A 49 -0.61 -8.28 -4.51
C THR A 49 -1.95 -7.56 -4.41
N PHE A 50 -2.63 -7.68 -3.28
CA PHE A 50 -3.95 -7.08 -3.06
C PHE A 50 -3.97 -6.19 -1.82
N GLY A 51 -4.73 -5.09 -1.89
CA GLY A 51 -4.83 -4.10 -0.83
C GLY A 51 -6.24 -3.99 -0.26
N GLU A 52 -6.35 -4.06 1.07
CA GLU A 52 -7.60 -3.94 1.80
C GLU A 52 -7.57 -2.78 2.80
N ASN A 53 -8.73 -2.16 3.01
CA ASN A 53 -8.84 -1.07 3.97
C ASN A 53 -9.35 -1.53 5.34
N TYR A 54 -10.11 -2.62 5.39
CA TYR A 54 -10.83 -3.07 6.57
C TYR A 54 -10.40 -4.48 6.95
N VAL A 55 -9.85 -4.64 8.16
CA VAL A 55 -9.26 -5.92 8.62
C VAL A 55 -10.29 -7.06 8.59
N GLN A 56 -11.52 -6.83 9.04
CA GLN A 56 -12.54 -7.89 9.08
C GLN A 56 -12.98 -8.34 7.69
N GLU A 57 -13.14 -7.40 6.76
CA GLU A 57 -13.44 -7.70 5.36
C GLU A 57 -12.31 -8.52 4.71
N ALA A 58 -11.07 -8.12 4.98
CA ALA A 58 -9.89 -8.83 4.48
C ALA A 58 -9.81 -10.27 5.00
N LEU A 59 -10.02 -10.49 6.30
CA LEU A 59 -9.99 -11.83 6.91
C LEU A 59 -11.04 -12.75 6.31
N ALA A 60 -12.25 -12.25 6.06
CA ALA A 60 -13.29 -13.04 5.40
C ALA A 60 -12.85 -13.46 3.99
N LYS A 61 -12.29 -12.54 3.19
CA LYS A 61 -11.75 -12.86 1.86
C LYS A 61 -10.56 -13.83 1.91
N MET A 62 -9.64 -13.64 2.86
CA MET A 62 -8.50 -14.55 3.06
C MET A 62 -8.95 -15.98 3.33
N ALA A 63 -10.02 -16.16 4.11
CA ALA A 63 -10.58 -17.47 4.38
C ALA A 63 -11.18 -18.13 3.11
N GLU A 64 -11.87 -17.35 2.27
CA GLU A 64 -12.44 -17.85 1.01
C GLU A 64 -11.37 -18.11 -0.07
N LEU A 65 -10.19 -17.49 0.04
CA LEU A 65 -9.10 -17.52 -0.93
C LEU A 65 -7.84 -18.21 -0.40
N ALA A 66 -7.99 -19.09 0.60
CA ALA A 66 -6.88 -19.79 1.25
C ALA A 66 -6.07 -20.68 0.29
N ASP A 67 -6.66 -21.06 -0.84
CA ASP A 67 -6.03 -21.80 -1.93
C ASP A 67 -5.24 -20.90 -2.93
N CYS A 68 -5.34 -19.58 -2.79
CA CYS A 68 -4.67 -18.62 -3.65
C CYS A 68 -3.42 -18.06 -2.96
N ALA A 69 -2.28 -18.07 -3.65
CA ALA A 69 -1.04 -17.46 -3.16
C ALA A 69 -1.10 -15.92 -3.33
N ILE A 70 -1.74 -15.24 -2.39
CA ILE A 70 -1.95 -13.80 -2.40
C ILE A 70 -1.09 -13.13 -1.33
N GLU A 71 -0.39 -12.06 -1.71
CA GLU A 71 0.29 -11.13 -0.80
C GLU A 71 -0.70 -10.03 -0.37
N TRP A 72 -1.05 -10.02 0.91
CA TRP A 72 -2.07 -9.13 1.46
C TRP A 72 -1.49 -7.89 2.09
N HIS A 73 -1.94 -6.71 1.63
CA HIS A 73 -1.56 -5.41 2.16
C HIS A 73 -2.72 -4.76 2.91
N LEU A 74 -2.50 -4.36 4.18
CA LEU A 74 -3.38 -3.40 4.82
C LEU A 74 -2.99 -2.00 4.39
N ILE A 75 -3.91 -1.31 3.73
CA ILE A 75 -3.75 0.05 3.20
C ILE A 75 -4.76 1.06 3.80
N GLY A 76 -5.62 0.60 4.70
CA GLY A 76 -6.50 1.43 5.52
C GLY A 76 -5.95 1.69 6.91
N PRO A 77 -6.54 2.60 7.70
CA PRO A 77 -6.06 2.96 9.02
C PRO A 77 -6.13 1.76 9.99
N LEU A 78 -5.03 1.51 10.72
CA LEU A 78 -4.96 0.44 11.69
C LEU A 78 -5.43 0.90 13.07
N GLN A 79 -6.49 0.29 13.59
CA GLN A 79 -6.92 0.44 14.97
C GLN A 79 -6.06 -0.44 15.89
N SER A 80 -5.73 0.06 17.11
CA SER A 80 -4.83 -0.65 18.03
C SER A 80 -5.34 -2.03 18.44
N ASN A 81 -6.66 -2.21 18.55
CA ASN A 81 -7.30 -3.49 18.86
C ASN A 81 -7.27 -4.51 17.71
N LYS A 82 -6.79 -4.12 16.52
CA LYS A 82 -6.65 -4.97 15.33
C LYS A 82 -5.19 -5.33 15.00
N CYS A 83 -4.22 -4.91 15.84
CA CYS A 83 -2.82 -5.22 15.61
C CYS A 83 -2.51 -6.72 15.57
N ARG A 84 -3.23 -7.53 16.38
CA ARG A 84 -3.05 -8.98 16.40
C ARG A 84 -3.42 -9.58 15.04
N GLU A 85 -4.62 -9.33 14.58
CA GLU A 85 -5.14 -9.86 13.31
C GLU A 85 -4.24 -9.44 12.13
N VAL A 86 -3.77 -8.18 12.13
CA VAL A 86 -2.86 -7.71 11.09
C VAL A 86 -1.52 -8.41 11.15
N ALA A 87 -0.92 -8.54 12.32
CA ALA A 87 0.34 -9.24 12.49
C ALA A 87 0.27 -10.73 12.10
N GLU A 88 -0.85 -11.39 12.38
CA GLU A 88 -1.05 -12.81 12.10
C GLU A 88 -1.36 -13.11 10.63
N HIS A 89 -2.04 -12.20 9.91
CA HIS A 89 -2.62 -12.54 8.61
C HIS A 89 -2.06 -11.75 7.42
N PHE A 90 -1.63 -10.50 7.61
CA PHE A 90 -1.13 -9.67 6.51
C PHE A 90 0.37 -9.85 6.27
N ASP A 91 0.80 -9.57 5.04
CA ASP A 91 2.21 -9.57 4.64
C ASP A 91 2.80 -8.14 4.70
N TRP A 92 1.94 -7.13 4.53
CA TRP A 92 2.30 -5.73 4.56
C TRP A 92 1.32 -4.90 5.38
N LEU A 93 1.88 -3.94 6.13
CA LEU A 93 1.17 -2.80 6.69
C LEU A 93 1.72 -1.52 6.07
N GLN A 94 0.91 -0.82 5.27
CA GLN A 94 1.34 0.42 4.61
C GLN A 94 0.99 1.69 5.39
N THR A 95 0.27 1.58 6.50
CA THR A 95 -0.37 2.69 7.20
C THR A 95 0.08 2.85 8.65
N LEU A 96 1.34 2.51 8.94
CA LEU A 96 1.89 2.76 10.27
C LEU A 96 2.11 4.26 10.47
N ASP A 97 1.37 4.86 11.39
CA ASP A 97 1.36 6.31 11.66
C ASP A 97 1.69 6.69 13.10
N ARG A 98 1.96 5.72 13.98
CA ARG A 98 2.24 5.98 15.40
C ARG A 98 2.94 4.85 16.11
N ALA A 99 3.87 5.19 17.00
CA ALA A 99 4.76 4.24 17.68
C ALA A 99 4.03 3.20 18.55
N LYS A 100 2.86 3.53 19.12
CA LYS A 100 2.10 2.62 19.99
C LYS A 100 1.64 1.32 19.30
N LEU A 101 1.64 1.27 17.95
CA LEU A 101 1.27 0.08 17.18
C LEU A 101 2.44 -0.92 17.04
N ILE A 102 3.69 -0.46 17.15
CA ILE A 102 4.90 -1.26 16.90
C ILE A 102 4.98 -2.47 17.85
N GLY A 103 4.89 -2.22 19.16
CA GLY A 103 4.99 -3.27 20.16
C GLY A 103 3.95 -4.40 20.01
N PRO A 104 2.65 -4.07 19.86
CA PRO A 104 1.62 -5.07 19.59
C PRO A 104 1.85 -5.84 18.28
N LEU A 105 2.21 -5.18 17.18
CA LEU A 105 2.50 -5.84 15.90
C LEU A 105 3.67 -6.82 16.03
N ALA A 106 4.79 -6.39 16.60
CA ALA A 106 5.98 -7.22 16.79
C ALA A 106 5.69 -8.45 17.69
N ARG A 107 4.92 -8.26 18.77
CA ARG A 107 4.55 -9.31 19.71
C ARG A 107 3.69 -10.40 19.09
N HIS A 108 2.75 -10.01 18.24
CA HIS A 108 1.77 -10.93 17.66
C HIS A 108 2.19 -11.51 16.31
N ARG A 109 3.32 -11.07 15.72
CA ARG A 109 3.83 -11.67 14.48
C ARG A 109 4.29 -13.10 14.75
N PRO A 110 3.69 -14.13 14.11
CA PRO A 110 4.04 -15.54 14.35
C PRO A 110 5.50 -15.86 14.03
N ALA A 111 6.10 -16.77 14.78
CA ALA A 111 7.53 -17.09 14.64
C ALA A 111 7.88 -17.78 13.31
N ASP A 112 6.95 -18.51 12.77
CA ASP A 112 7.05 -19.24 11.50
C ASP A 112 6.79 -18.36 10.25
N LYS A 113 6.28 -17.15 10.45
CA LYS A 113 6.09 -16.19 9.34
C LYS A 113 7.30 -15.28 9.16
N ALA A 114 7.56 -14.85 7.93
CA ALA A 114 8.50 -13.78 7.65
C ALA A 114 8.14 -12.49 8.42
N PRO A 115 9.08 -11.60 8.74
CA PRO A 115 8.78 -10.31 9.35
C PRO A 115 7.70 -9.56 8.55
N LEU A 116 6.77 -8.88 9.26
CA LEU A 116 5.77 -8.04 8.63
C LEU A 116 6.45 -6.85 7.94
N ASN A 117 6.21 -6.68 6.63
CA ASN A 117 6.70 -5.52 5.90
C ASN A 117 5.90 -4.28 6.30
N VAL A 118 6.60 -3.21 6.67
CA VAL A 118 5.98 -2.00 7.19
C VAL A 118 6.43 -0.78 6.39
N LEU A 119 5.46 0.03 5.95
CA LEU A 119 5.68 1.39 5.49
C LEU A 119 5.17 2.37 6.54
N VAL A 120 5.93 3.44 6.76
CA VAL A 120 5.45 4.56 7.57
C VAL A 120 4.58 5.45 6.69
N GLN A 121 3.36 5.72 7.15
CA GLN A 121 2.47 6.66 6.46
C GLN A 121 2.84 8.10 6.81
N VAL A 122 3.03 8.92 5.77
CA VAL A 122 3.39 10.33 5.88
C VAL A 122 2.26 11.22 5.38
N ASN A 123 1.91 12.24 6.15
CA ASN A 123 1.00 13.33 5.77
C ASN A 123 1.81 14.46 5.11
N ILE A 124 2.09 14.33 3.83
CA ILE A 124 3.00 15.23 3.10
C ILE A 124 2.42 16.60 2.81
N ASP A 125 1.10 16.73 2.78
CA ASP A 125 0.41 17.98 2.43
C ASP A 125 -0.22 18.66 3.65
N ASP A 126 0.09 18.19 4.87
CA ASP A 126 -0.38 18.74 6.15
C ASP A 126 -1.90 18.92 6.17
N GLU A 127 -2.61 17.83 5.87
CA GLU A 127 -4.08 17.80 5.90
C GLU A 127 -4.57 17.27 7.25
N ASP A 128 -5.26 18.11 8.04
CA ASP A 128 -5.82 17.74 9.36
C ASP A 128 -6.72 16.49 9.34
N SER A 129 -7.37 16.23 8.21
CA SER A 129 -8.30 15.11 8.04
C SER A 129 -7.63 13.79 7.68
N LYS A 130 -6.32 13.75 7.42
CA LYS A 130 -5.60 12.55 6.97
C LYS A 130 -4.66 12.01 8.03
N SER A 131 -4.61 10.68 8.09
CA SER A 131 -3.63 9.94 8.90
C SER A 131 -2.22 10.07 8.32
N GLY A 132 -1.23 9.84 9.14
CA GLY A 132 0.18 9.89 8.79
C GLY A 132 0.95 10.81 9.72
N VAL A 133 2.23 10.53 9.90
CA VAL A 133 3.14 11.42 10.64
C VAL A 133 3.58 12.60 9.78
N SER A 134 3.99 13.68 10.41
CA SER A 134 4.65 14.76 9.69
C SER A 134 6.03 14.32 9.14
N PRO A 135 6.58 15.02 8.13
CA PRO A 135 7.94 14.75 7.66
C PRO A 135 8.99 14.78 8.77
N GLU A 136 8.83 15.65 9.77
CA GLU A 136 9.74 15.82 10.90
C GLU A 136 9.69 14.63 11.87
N GLU A 137 8.53 13.98 12.04
CA GLU A 137 8.33 12.83 12.90
C GLU A 137 8.78 11.51 12.25
N LEU A 138 8.88 11.49 10.91
CA LEU A 138 9.21 10.28 10.15
C LEU A 138 10.49 9.58 10.60
N PRO A 139 11.65 10.27 10.79
CA PRO A 139 12.90 9.59 11.14
C PRO A 139 12.81 8.81 12.46
N ALA A 140 12.17 9.39 13.48
CA ALA A 140 12.00 8.75 14.78
C ALA A 140 11.11 7.51 14.69
N LEU A 141 9.98 7.58 13.96
CA LEU A 141 9.07 6.45 13.80
C LEU A 141 9.72 5.34 12.95
N ALA A 142 10.42 5.69 11.88
CA ALA A 142 11.13 4.73 11.03
C ALA A 142 12.22 3.98 11.81
N ALA A 143 13.02 4.68 12.62
CA ALA A 143 14.04 4.07 13.49
C ALA A 143 13.39 3.11 14.51
N ALA A 144 12.26 3.46 15.10
CA ALA A 144 11.52 2.59 16.00
C ALA A 144 11.01 1.31 15.32
N VAL A 145 10.54 1.40 14.07
CA VAL A 145 10.15 0.22 13.27
C VAL A 145 11.36 -0.64 12.92
N ALA A 146 12.46 -0.02 12.48
CA ALA A 146 13.69 -0.74 12.10
C ALA A 146 14.32 -1.49 13.28
N GLY A 147 14.19 -0.96 14.51
CA GLY A 147 14.66 -1.61 15.75
C GLY A 147 13.70 -2.67 16.32
N ALA A 148 12.50 -2.80 15.79
CA ALA A 148 11.50 -3.73 16.33
C ALA A 148 11.70 -5.15 15.78
N PRO A 149 11.71 -6.20 16.64
CA PRO A 149 11.82 -7.57 16.17
C PRO A 149 10.60 -7.95 15.35
N ARG A 150 10.81 -8.79 14.30
CA ARG A 150 9.73 -9.34 13.47
C ARG A 150 8.95 -8.32 12.60
N LEU A 151 9.38 -7.06 12.60
CA LEU A 151 8.96 -6.04 11.65
C LEU A 151 10.13 -5.73 10.70
N ARG A 152 9.81 -5.38 9.47
CA ARG A 152 10.78 -4.96 8.46
C ARG A 152 10.37 -3.62 7.88
N LEU A 153 11.14 -2.58 8.18
CA LEU A 153 10.96 -1.28 7.53
C LEU A 153 11.26 -1.42 6.04
N ARG A 154 10.30 -1.05 5.18
CA ARG A 154 10.44 -1.11 3.73
C ARG A 154 10.44 0.27 3.07
N GLY A 155 10.02 1.31 3.78
CA GLY A 155 9.97 2.66 3.26
C GLY A 155 8.78 3.46 3.76
N ILE A 156 8.20 4.27 2.87
CA ILE A 156 7.10 5.17 3.20
C ILE A 156 5.90 5.01 2.27
N MET A 157 4.74 5.37 2.78
CA MET A 157 3.49 5.49 2.02
C MET A 157 2.87 6.86 2.23
N SER A 158 2.24 7.41 1.20
CA SER A 158 1.41 8.59 1.35
C SER A 158 0.18 8.56 0.43
N ILE A 159 -0.85 9.29 0.87
CA ILE A 159 -2.03 9.64 0.09
C ILE A 159 -2.08 11.17 0.05
N PRO A 160 -1.39 11.80 -0.93
CA PRO A 160 -1.40 13.25 -1.06
C PRO A 160 -2.80 13.81 -1.24
N ARG A 161 -2.93 15.12 -1.03
CA ARG A 161 -4.17 15.85 -1.33
C ARG A 161 -4.53 15.64 -2.81
N PRO A 162 -5.83 15.45 -3.14
CA PRO A 162 -6.27 15.36 -4.53
C PRO A 162 -6.25 16.75 -5.17
N TRP A 163 -5.05 17.30 -5.37
CA TRP A 163 -4.86 18.60 -5.97
C TRP A 163 -5.49 18.68 -7.35
N PRO A 164 -6.10 19.81 -7.73
CA PRO A 164 -6.80 19.97 -9.00
C PRO A 164 -5.86 19.93 -10.21
N THR A 165 -4.61 20.38 -10.06
CA THR A 165 -3.66 20.41 -11.19
C THR A 165 -2.59 19.33 -11.09
N LEU A 166 -2.07 18.91 -12.26
CA LEU A 166 -1.00 17.92 -12.33
C LEU A 166 0.30 18.44 -11.72
N GLU A 167 0.59 19.75 -11.84
CA GLU A 167 1.78 20.37 -11.26
C GLU A 167 1.76 20.29 -9.74
N GLN A 168 0.62 20.55 -9.11
CA GLN A 168 0.49 20.47 -7.66
C GLN A 168 0.62 19.02 -7.17
N ARG A 169 0.03 18.03 -7.89
CA ARG A 169 0.21 16.61 -7.59
C ARG A 169 1.67 16.19 -7.75
N ALA A 170 2.33 16.64 -8.83
CA ALA A 170 3.75 16.37 -9.07
C ALA A 170 4.63 16.94 -7.94
N ALA A 171 4.34 18.14 -7.45
CA ALA A 171 5.07 18.75 -6.34
C ALA A 171 4.97 17.90 -5.04
N SER A 172 3.81 17.34 -4.72
CA SER A 172 3.66 16.43 -3.58
C SER A 172 4.46 15.14 -3.78
N PHE A 173 4.44 14.56 -4.98
CA PHE A 173 5.24 13.36 -5.29
C PHE A 173 6.75 13.63 -5.25
N GLN A 174 7.21 14.79 -5.71
CA GLN A 174 8.62 15.20 -5.62
C GLN A 174 9.08 15.34 -4.16
N ARG A 175 8.26 15.96 -3.29
CA ARG A 175 8.56 16.06 -1.86
C ARG A 175 8.63 14.68 -1.20
N LEU A 176 7.70 13.78 -1.53
CA LEU A 176 7.72 12.39 -1.03
C LEU A 176 8.97 11.64 -1.50
N ARG A 177 9.38 11.83 -2.75
CA ARG A 177 10.60 11.22 -3.28
C ARG A 177 11.83 11.73 -2.54
N ALA A 178 11.96 13.03 -2.35
CA ALA A 178 13.07 13.61 -1.59
C ALA A 178 13.12 13.08 -0.14
N LEU A 179 11.96 12.98 0.51
CA LEU A 179 11.85 12.44 1.87
C LEU A 179 12.24 10.95 1.93
N PHE A 180 11.85 10.16 0.94
CA PHE A 180 12.26 8.76 0.82
C PHE A 180 13.78 8.63 0.63
N ASP A 181 14.39 9.46 -0.22
CA ASP A 181 15.83 9.43 -0.46
C ASP A 181 16.63 9.84 0.79
N GLN A 182 16.14 10.83 1.55
CA GLN A 182 16.71 11.19 2.85
C GLN A 182 16.64 10.05 3.85
N LEU A 183 15.46 9.39 3.95
CA LEU A 183 15.29 8.24 4.83
C LEU A 183 16.20 7.08 4.44
N LYS A 184 16.37 6.85 3.15
CA LYS A 184 17.22 5.78 2.60
C LYS A 184 18.70 5.96 2.95
N ALA A 185 19.17 7.18 3.13
CA ALA A 185 20.54 7.44 3.56
C ALA A 185 20.84 6.86 4.96
N GLY A 186 19.85 6.84 5.86
CA GLY A 186 19.94 6.24 7.19
C GLY A 186 19.49 4.77 7.26
N HIS A 187 18.72 4.32 6.27
CA HIS A 187 18.13 2.97 6.19
C HIS A 187 18.33 2.40 4.78
N PRO A 188 19.54 1.94 4.41
CA PRO A 188 19.89 1.58 3.02
C PRO A 188 19.03 0.43 2.44
N ASP A 189 18.46 -0.41 3.29
CA ASP A 189 17.66 -1.58 2.90
C ASP A 189 16.21 -1.25 2.52
N ILE A 190 15.76 0.01 2.69
CA ILE A 190 14.43 0.39 2.23
C ILE A 190 14.38 0.50 0.71
N ASP A 191 13.27 0.06 0.13
CA ASP A 191 13.11 -0.08 -1.32
C ASP A 191 11.74 0.37 -1.83
N THR A 192 10.80 0.70 -0.92
CA THR A 192 9.40 0.89 -1.28
C THR A 192 8.93 2.32 -0.99
N LEU A 193 8.58 3.04 -2.07
CA LEU A 193 7.86 4.31 -2.04
C LEU A 193 6.45 4.07 -2.61
N SER A 194 5.46 3.93 -1.71
CA SER A 194 4.07 3.68 -2.07
C SER A 194 3.28 4.98 -2.18
N MET A 195 3.00 5.41 -3.40
CA MET A 195 2.20 6.59 -3.73
C MET A 195 1.58 6.46 -5.11
N GLY A 196 0.50 7.19 -5.37
CA GLY A 196 -0.24 7.11 -6.63
C GLY A 196 -1.39 6.12 -6.59
N MET A 197 -2.52 6.55 -7.15
CA MET A 197 -3.80 5.83 -7.20
C MET A 197 -4.37 5.85 -8.61
N SER A 198 -5.61 5.40 -8.79
CA SER A 198 -6.26 5.24 -10.10
C SER A 198 -6.17 6.46 -11.04
N GLU A 199 -6.11 7.67 -10.49
CA GLU A 199 -6.12 8.92 -11.29
C GLU A 199 -4.72 9.46 -11.61
N ASP A 200 -3.67 9.04 -10.86
CA ASP A 200 -2.37 9.68 -10.90
C ASP A 200 -1.17 8.73 -10.79
N PHE A 201 -1.40 7.40 -10.85
CA PHE A 201 -0.33 6.41 -10.66
C PHE A 201 0.81 6.55 -11.68
N GLU A 202 0.53 6.93 -12.92
CA GLU A 202 1.58 7.13 -13.94
C GLU A 202 2.46 8.34 -13.59
N LEU A 203 1.84 9.42 -13.10
CA LEU A 203 2.58 10.59 -12.63
C LEU A 203 3.43 10.22 -11.40
N ALA A 204 2.87 9.48 -10.44
CA ALA A 204 3.59 8.99 -9.27
C ALA A 204 4.80 8.13 -9.65
N ILE A 205 4.65 7.21 -10.61
CA ILE A 205 5.75 6.36 -11.11
C ILE A 205 6.85 7.20 -11.73
N ARG A 206 6.51 8.20 -12.57
CA ARG A 206 7.50 9.12 -13.15
C ARG A 206 8.25 9.93 -12.08
N HIS A 207 7.64 10.13 -10.90
CA HIS A 207 8.28 10.76 -9.74
C HIS A 207 8.88 9.74 -8.75
N GLY A 208 9.07 8.49 -9.15
CA GLY A 208 9.84 7.49 -8.42
C GLY A 208 9.02 6.60 -7.48
N ALA A 209 7.68 6.53 -7.61
CA ALA A 209 6.90 5.49 -6.93
C ALA A 209 7.39 4.11 -7.37
N THR A 210 7.64 3.23 -6.40
CA THR A 210 7.96 1.82 -6.63
C THR A 210 6.76 0.91 -6.41
N MET A 211 5.68 1.47 -5.85
CA MET A 211 4.42 0.79 -5.60
C MET A 211 3.26 1.75 -5.80
N VAL A 212 2.23 1.31 -6.53
CA VAL A 212 1.00 2.07 -6.80
C VAL A 212 -0.23 1.27 -6.38
N ARG A 213 -1.31 1.96 -5.97
CA ARG A 213 -2.52 1.36 -5.43
C ARG A 213 -3.72 1.69 -6.32
N VAL A 214 -4.17 0.73 -7.13
CA VAL A 214 -5.23 0.95 -8.12
C VAL A 214 -6.47 0.13 -7.78
N GLY A 215 -7.60 0.78 -7.64
CA GLY A 215 -8.89 0.16 -7.33
C GLY A 215 -9.95 0.45 -8.38
N SER A 216 -10.52 1.65 -8.41
CA SER A 216 -11.64 2.01 -9.27
C SER A 216 -11.34 1.87 -10.77
N ALA A 217 -10.12 2.16 -11.19
CA ALA A 217 -9.72 1.95 -12.59
C ALA A 217 -9.68 0.46 -12.96
N LEU A 218 -9.42 -0.43 -12.00
CA LEU A 218 -9.32 -1.86 -12.20
C LEU A 218 -10.68 -2.58 -12.09
N PHE A 219 -11.37 -2.39 -10.95
CA PHE A 219 -12.64 -3.08 -10.66
C PHE A 219 -13.89 -2.33 -11.16
N GLY A 220 -13.75 -1.04 -11.52
CA GLY A 220 -14.86 -0.18 -11.85
C GLY A 220 -15.40 0.62 -10.65
N ALA A 221 -16.50 1.36 -10.88
CA ALA A 221 -17.17 2.10 -9.82
C ALA A 221 -17.68 1.13 -8.74
N ARG A 222 -17.66 1.59 -7.48
CA ARG A 222 -18.16 0.79 -6.35
C ARG A 222 -19.62 0.39 -6.59
N PRO A 223 -20.01 -0.86 -6.30
CA PRO A 223 -21.43 -1.20 -6.18
C PRO A 223 -22.06 -0.23 -5.17
N ARG A 224 -23.12 0.47 -5.57
CA ARG A 224 -23.92 1.22 -4.59
C ARG A 224 -24.62 0.17 -3.74
N HIS A 225 -24.27 0.08 -2.47
CA HIS A 225 -25.10 -0.66 -1.52
C HIS A 225 -26.45 0.06 -1.43
N PRO A 226 -27.55 -0.68 -1.56
CA PRO A 226 -28.89 -0.10 -1.38
C PRO A 226 -29.09 0.43 0.04
#